data_19f9efd24b6574a57f6a058612d57cd4
#
_entry.id   19f9efd24b6574a57f6a058612d57cd4
#
_cell.length_a   1.000
_cell.length_b   1.000
_cell.length_c   1.000
_cell.angle_alpha   90.00
_cell.angle_beta   90.00
_cell.angle_gamma   90.00
#
_symmetry.space_group_name_H-M   'P 1'
#
loop_
_entity.id
_entity.type
_entity.pdbx_description
1 polymer ?
#
loop_
_entity_poly.entity_id
_entity_poly.type
_entity_poly.pdbx_seq_one_letter_code
_entity_poly.pdbx_strand_id
1 'polypeptide(L)'
;VKTVINQVTYLPISSEVTDVNRYRSGEIDMTYNNMPIELFQKLKKEIPNEVHVDPYLCTYYYEINNQKAPFNDVRVRTALKLALDRDIIVNKVKNQGDLPAYSFTPPYTDGAKLVEPEWFKWSQEKRNEEAKKLLAEAGYTAEKPLTFDLLYNTSDLHKKLAIAAASIWK
;
A
#
# COMPACT_ATOMS: atom_id res chain seq x y z
N VAL A 1 -26.70 12.90 15.23
CA VAL A 1 -25.84 13.91 14.58
C VAL A 1 -26.73 14.81 13.74
N LYS A 2 -26.65 16.14 13.94
CA LYS A 2 -27.41 17.11 13.14
C LYS A 2 -26.53 17.57 11.99
N THR A 3 -26.91 17.19 10.77
CA THR A 3 -26.20 17.63 9.55
C THR A 3 -26.59 19.08 9.24
N VAL A 4 -25.60 19.93 9.00
CA VAL A 4 -25.78 21.35 8.62
C VAL A 4 -25.35 21.64 7.19
N ILE A 5 -24.72 20.68 6.52
CA ILE A 5 -24.29 20.77 5.12
C ILE A 5 -25.46 20.33 4.23
N ASN A 6 -25.86 21.21 3.30
CA ASN A 6 -26.98 20.95 2.39
C ASN A 6 -26.56 20.38 1.04
N GLN A 7 -25.31 20.61 0.63
CA GLN A 7 -24.80 20.16 -0.66
C GLN A 7 -23.31 19.83 -0.58
N VAL A 8 -22.89 18.76 -1.23
CA VAL A 8 -21.49 18.39 -1.46
C VAL A 8 -21.28 18.19 -2.96
N THR A 9 -20.25 18.83 -3.50
CA THR A 9 -19.88 18.68 -4.91
C THR A 9 -18.53 18.00 -5.01
N TYR A 10 -18.48 16.84 -5.69
CA TYR A 10 -17.24 16.12 -5.96
C TYR A 10 -16.69 16.51 -7.33
N LEU A 11 -15.45 16.96 -7.38
CA LEU A 11 -14.74 17.27 -8.62
C LEU A 11 -13.88 16.06 -9.02
N PRO A 12 -14.06 15.50 -10.23
CA PRO A 12 -13.27 14.34 -10.68
C PRO A 12 -11.87 14.78 -11.14
N ILE A 13 -10.94 14.91 -10.19
CA ILE A 13 -9.56 15.31 -10.45
C ILE A 13 -8.67 14.09 -10.29
N SER A 14 -7.92 13.74 -11.33
CA SER A 14 -7.05 12.56 -11.32
C SER A 14 -5.65 12.83 -10.75
N SER A 15 -5.21 14.08 -10.66
CA SER A 15 -3.90 14.48 -10.14
C SER A 15 -4.01 14.96 -8.70
N GLU A 16 -3.40 14.25 -7.78
CA GLU A 16 -3.35 14.60 -6.34
C GLU A 16 -2.66 15.95 -6.10
N VAL A 17 -1.66 16.30 -6.89
CA VAL A 17 -0.98 17.62 -6.82
C VAL A 17 -1.93 18.74 -7.24
N THR A 18 -2.76 18.51 -8.26
CA THR A 18 -3.78 19.46 -8.69
C THR A 18 -4.84 19.70 -7.63
N ASP A 19 -5.26 18.64 -6.91
CA ASP A 19 -6.17 18.75 -5.76
C ASP A 19 -5.60 19.69 -4.69
N VAL A 20 -4.37 19.48 -4.28
CA VAL A 20 -3.69 20.32 -3.28
C VAL A 20 -3.58 21.77 -3.77
N ASN A 21 -3.26 22.01 -5.04
CA ASN A 21 -3.17 23.37 -5.58
C ASN A 21 -4.52 24.07 -5.58
N ARG A 22 -5.60 23.37 -5.93
CA ARG A 22 -6.97 23.92 -5.87
C ARG A 22 -7.42 24.21 -4.44
N TYR A 23 -7.07 23.36 -3.49
CA TYR A 23 -7.29 23.64 -2.08
C TYR A 23 -6.55 24.91 -1.63
N ARG A 24 -5.28 25.05 -1.95
CA ARG A 24 -4.47 26.23 -1.60
C ARG A 24 -4.95 27.52 -2.28
N SER A 25 -5.58 27.44 -3.44
CA SER A 25 -6.19 28.58 -4.11
C SER A 25 -7.59 28.95 -3.59
N GLY A 26 -8.15 28.14 -2.68
CA GLY A 26 -9.52 28.34 -2.17
C GLY A 26 -10.61 27.91 -3.13
N GLU A 27 -10.28 27.14 -4.16
CA GLU A 27 -11.26 26.64 -5.15
C GLU A 27 -12.07 25.45 -4.62
N ILE A 28 -11.47 24.65 -3.72
CA ILE A 28 -12.13 23.54 -3.03
C ILE A 28 -11.93 23.63 -1.53
N ASP A 29 -12.88 23.11 -0.78
CA ASP A 29 -12.88 23.15 0.69
C ASP A 29 -12.04 22.03 1.33
N MET A 30 -11.91 20.88 0.67
CA MET A 30 -11.11 19.76 1.12
C MET A 30 -10.68 18.87 -0.03
N THR A 31 -9.53 18.24 0.11
CA THR A 31 -9.12 17.13 -0.77
C THR A 31 -9.80 15.85 -0.31
N TYR A 32 -10.35 15.07 -1.24
CA TYR A 32 -11.02 13.80 -0.94
C TYR A 32 -10.09 12.60 -1.17
N ASN A 33 -9.22 12.69 -2.16
CA ASN A 33 -8.28 11.65 -2.55
C ASN A 33 -7.03 11.60 -1.65
N ASN A 34 -6.15 10.67 -1.96
CA ASN A 34 -4.86 10.60 -1.28
C ASN A 34 -4.08 11.92 -1.48
N MET A 35 -3.37 12.32 -0.47
CA MET A 35 -2.45 13.46 -0.57
C MET A 35 -1.16 13.03 -1.29
N PRO A 36 -0.57 13.88 -2.15
CA PRO A 36 0.71 13.58 -2.82
C PRO A 36 1.80 13.28 -1.79
N ILE A 37 2.46 12.14 -1.91
CA ILE A 37 3.49 11.74 -0.94
C ILE A 37 4.66 12.72 -0.87
N GLU A 38 4.97 13.38 -1.98
CA GLU A 38 6.04 14.39 -2.06
C GLU A 38 5.71 15.67 -1.29
N LEU A 39 4.44 16.03 -1.20
CA LEU A 39 3.99 17.26 -0.55
C LEU A 39 3.57 17.05 0.89
N PHE A 40 3.24 15.81 1.29
CA PHE A 40 2.65 15.50 2.58
C PHE A 40 3.44 16.08 3.77
N GLN A 41 4.74 15.79 3.85
CA GLN A 41 5.58 16.24 4.96
C GLN A 41 5.75 17.77 4.97
N LYS A 42 5.74 18.40 3.79
CA LYS A 42 5.78 19.87 3.67
C LYS A 42 4.47 20.48 4.17
N LEU A 43 3.33 19.99 3.68
CA LEU A 43 2.00 20.47 4.09
C LEU A 43 1.75 20.28 5.59
N LYS A 44 2.16 19.14 6.14
CA LYS A 44 2.07 18.89 7.59
C LYS A 44 2.84 19.90 8.42
N LYS A 45 3.92 20.51 7.88
CA LYS A 45 4.68 21.58 8.55
C LYS A 45 4.08 22.96 8.28
N GLU A 46 3.61 23.23 7.07
CA GLU A 46 3.10 24.55 6.67
C GLU A 46 1.69 24.82 7.19
N ILE A 47 0.83 23.81 7.16
CA ILE A 47 -0.59 23.92 7.54
C ILE A 47 -1.00 22.77 8.48
N PRO A 48 -0.34 22.58 9.63
CA PRO A 48 -0.52 21.41 10.50
C PRO A 48 -1.96 21.22 10.99
N ASN A 49 -2.73 22.29 11.13
CA ASN A 49 -4.12 22.25 11.60
C ASN A 49 -5.12 21.86 10.51
N GLU A 50 -4.67 21.81 9.25
CA GLU A 50 -5.50 21.47 8.09
C GLU A 50 -5.19 20.08 7.53
N VAL A 51 -4.07 19.48 7.94
CA VAL A 51 -3.66 18.12 7.55
C VAL A 51 -4.09 17.12 8.60
N HIS A 52 -5.16 16.40 8.31
CA HIS A 52 -5.70 15.35 9.19
C HIS A 52 -5.22 13.97 8.74
N VAL A 53 -4.83 13.12 9.69
CA VAL A 53 -4.42 11.73 9.47
C VAL A 53 -5.21 10.87 10.44
N ASP A 54 -6.20 10.19 9.93
CA ASP A 54 -7.10 9.37 10.72
C ASP A 54 -7.09 7.91 10.23
N PRO A 55 -7.38 6.93 11.11
CA PRO A 55 -7.53 5.53 10.72
C PRO A 55 -8.61 5.36 9.65
N TYR A 56 -8.29 4.61 8.60
CA TYR A 56 -9.22 4.27 7.54
C TYR A 56 -9.38 2.75 7.45
N LEU A 57 -10.61 2.27 7.45
CA LEU A 57 -10.92 0.83 7.44
C LEU A 57 -10.73 0.24 6.02
N CYS A 58 -9.50 0.33 5.52
CA CYS A 58 -9.13 -0.16 4.21
C CYS A 58 -7.76 -0.84 4.24
N THR A 59 -7.59 -1.88 3.45
CA THR A 59 -6.31 -2.56 3.25
C THR A 59 -5.94 -2.49 1.78
N TYR A 60 -4.75 -1.95 1.48
CA TYR A 60 -4.17 -2.01 0.15
C TYR A 60 -3.49 -3.37 -0.06
N TYR A 61 -3.82 -4.07 -1.13
CA TYR A 61 -3.30 -5.39 -1.44
C TYR A 61 -3.13 -5.61 -2.94
N TYR A 62 -2.33 -6.60 -3.30
CA TYR A 62 -2.21 -7.09 -4.66
C TYR A 62 -3.03 -8.37 -4.82
N GLU A 63 -3.91 -8.39 -5.81
CA GLU A 63 -4.63 -9.59 -6.20
C GLU A 63 -3.73 -10.51 -7.02
N ILE A 64 -3.69 -11.77 -6.62
CA ILE A 64 -2.90 -12.79 -7.30
C ILE A 64 -3.83 -13.81 -7.94
N ASN A 65 -3.74 -13.99 -9.27
CA ASN A 65 -4.51 -15.01 -9.96
C ASN A 65 -3.95 -16.41 -9.66
N ASN A 66 -4.47 -17.05 -8.62
CA ASN A 66 -4.04 -18.38 -8.18
C ASN A 66 -4.56 -19.55 -9.04
N GLN A 67 -5.28 -19.27 -10.13
CA GLN A 67 -5.67 -20.26 -11.14
C GLN A 67 -4.60 -20.45 -12.23
N LYS A 68 -3.63 -19.54 -12.34
CA LYS A 68 -2.61 -19.55 -13.39
C LYS A 68 -1.21 -19.70 -12.82
N ALA A 69 -0.37 -20.46 -13.54
CA ALA A 69 1.07 -20.48 -13.25
C ALA A 69 1.68 -19.08 -13.45
N PRO A 70 2.66 -18.70 -12.66
CA PRO A 70 3.30 -19.45 -11.57
C PRO A 70 2.53 -19.39 -10.24
N PHE A 71 1.44 -18.66 -10.17
CA PHE A 71 0.74 -18.32 -8.93
C PHE A 71 -0.24 -19.39 -8.44
N ASN A 72 -0.48 -20.44 -9.21
CA ASN A 72 -1.18 -21.63 -8.72
C ASN A 72 -0.36 -22.40 -7.67
N ASP A 73 0.97 -22.20 -7.61
CA ASP A 73 1.81 -22.74 -6.55
C ASP A 73 1.77 -21.85 -5.30
N VAL A 74 1.35 -22.42 -4.18
CA VAL A 74 1.27 -21.71 -2.89
C VAL A 74 2.63 -21.25 -2.38
N ARG A 75 3.73 -21.96 -2.72
CA ARG A 75 5.10 -21.60 -2.35
C ARG A 75 5.50 -20.29 -2.96
N VAL A 76 5.18 -20.07 -4.24
CA VAL A 76 5.44 -18.82 -4.96
C VAL A 76 4.68 -17.66 -4.31
N ARG A 77 3.40 -17.82 -4.05
CA ARG A 77 2.60 -16.77 -3.39
C ARG A 77 3.11 -16.44 -1.98
N THR A 78 3.51 -17.47 -1.24
CA THR A 78 4.07 -17.29 0.10
C THR A 78 5.42 -16.59 0.06
N ALA A 79 6.28 -16.93 -0.89
CA ALA A 79 7.57 -16.28 -1.08
C ALA A 79 7.41 -14.78 -1.36
N LEU A 80 6.55 -14.39 -2.30
CA LEU A 80 6.27 -12.97 -2.59
C LEU A 80 5.72 -12.22 -1.36
N LYS A 81 4.82 -12.87 -0.62
CA LYS A 81 4.28 -12.32 0.63
C LYS A 81 5.34 -12.07 1.68
N LEU A 82 6.29 -13.00 1.88
CA LEU A 82 7.37 -12.89 2.85
C LEU A 82 8.43 -11.88 2.43
N ALA A 83 8.80 -11.86 1.15
CA ALA A 83 9.81 -10.95 0.62
C ALA A 83 9.37 -9.48 0.61
N LEU A 84 8.05 -9.20 0.58
CA LEU A 84 7.57 -7.83 0.58
C LEU A 84 7.84 -7.14 1.93
N ASP A 85 8.83 -6.24 1.94
CA ASP A 85 9.13 -5.41 3.11
C ASP A 85 8.09 -4.28 3.21
N ARG A 86 7.12 -4.48 4.11
CA ARG A 86 6.02 -3.53 4.33
C ARG A 86 6.47 -2.26 5.02
N ASP A 87 7.50 -2.35 5.84
CA ASP A 87 8.05 -1.19 6.56
C ASP A 87 8.73 -0.20 5.59
N ILE A 88 9.40 -0.71 4.57
CA ILE A 88 9.92 0.14 3.48
C ILE A 88 8.76 0.83 2.76
N ILE A 89 7.72 0.10 2.38
CA ILE A 89 6.56 0.67 1.68
C ILE A 89 5.90 1.77 2.53
N VAL A 90 5.61 1.47 3.79
CA VAL A 90 4.85 2.36 4.67
C VAL A 90 5.70 3.56 5.13
N ASN A 91 6.94 3.33 5.57
CA ASN A 91 7.74 4.36 6.24
C ASN A 91 8.70 5.10 5.31
N LYS A 92 9.10 4.50 4.16
CA LYS A 92 10.06 5.12 3.23
C LYS A 92 9.40 5.60 1.94
N VAL A 93 8.46 4.82 1.39
CA VAL A 93 7.80 5.17 0.12
C VAL A 93 6.60 6.09 0.38
N LYS A 94 5.67 5.69 1.21
CA LYS A 94 4.46 6.45 1.51
C LYS A 94 4.66 7.53 2.57
N ASN A 95 5.14 7.15 3.73
CA ASN A 95 5.44 8.04 4.87
C ASN A 95 4.30 9.01 5.21
N GLN A 96 3.07 8.50 5.23
CA GLN A 96 1.84 9.27 5.47
C GLN A 96 1.08 8.83 6.73
N GLY A 97 1.64 7.91 7.52
CA GLY A 97 1.02 7.41 8.76
C GLY A 97 0.26 6.09 8.59
N ASP A 98 0.37 5.46 7.43
CA ASP A 98 -0.20 4.12 7.20
C ASP A 98 0.46 3.07 8.09
N LEU A 99 -0.25 1.98 8.33
CA LEU A 99 0.25 0.84 9.10
C LEU A 99 0.60 -0.33 8.17
N PRO A 100 1.70 -1.07 8.43
CA PRO A 100 2.01 -2.27 7.68
C PRO A 100 0.94 -3.35 7.94
N ALA A 101 0.32 -3.86 6.87
CA ALA A 101 -0.74 -4.85 6.96
C ALA A 101 -0.20 -6.29 6.93
N TYR A 102 -0.52 -7.07 7.94
CA TYR A 102 -0.19 -8.48 8.05
C TYR A 102 -1.44 -9.39 8.01
N SER A 103 -2.63 -8.79 8.05
CA SER A 103 -3.94 -9.42 7.85
C SER A 103 -4.73 -8.63 6.80
N PHE A 104 -5.73 -9.29 6.20
CA PHE A 104 -6.63 -8.63 5.25
C PHE A 104 -7.58 -7.65 5.96
N THR A 105 -8.09 -8.05 7.13
CA THR A 105 -8.95 -7.16 7.93
C THR A 105 -8.09 -6.11 8.62
N PRO A 106 -8.36 -4.80 8.43
CA PRO A 106 -7.61 -3.75 9.08
C PRO A 106 -7.85 -3.74 10.60
N PRO A 107 -6.88 -3.24 11.38
CA PRO A 107 -7.10 -2.94 12.79
C PRO A 107 -8.24 -1.91 12.93
N TYR A 108 -8.85 -1.85 14.10
CA TYR A 108 -10.01 -0.97 14.42
C TYR A 108 -11.33 -1.38 13.73
N THR A 109 -11.39 -2.48 13.00
CA THR A 109 -12.66 -3.06 12.55
C THR A 109 -13.37 -3.68 13.73
N ASP A 110 -14.60 -3.24 13.98
CA ASP A 110 -15.39 -3.74 15.12
C ASP A 110 -15.62 -5.26 15.02
N GLY A 111 -15.42 -5.97 16.14
CA GLY A 111 -15.52 -7.43 16.20
C GLY A 111 -14.36 -8.19 15.50
N ALA A 112 -13.40 -7.53 14.87
CA ALA A 112 -12.29 -8.20 14.21
C ALA A 112 -11.31 -8.81 15.24
N LYS A 113 -11.02 -10.10 15.06
CA LYS A 113 -9.90 -10.75 15.73
C LYS A 113 -8.73 -10.78 14.77
N LEU A 114 -7.72 -9.95 15.03
CA LEU A 114 -6.49 -9.95 14.23
C LEU A 114 -5.74 -11.26 14.50
N VAL A 115 -5.51 -12.02 13.44
CA VAL A 115 -4.69 -13.23 13.50
C VAL A 115 -3.28 -12.86 13.08
N GLU A 116 -2.35 -12.87 14.02
CA GLU A 116 -0.94 -12.68 13.73
C GLU A 116 -0.34 -14.01 13.27
N PRO A 117 0.05 -14.14 12.00
CA PRO A 117 0.72 -15.35 11.53
C PRO A 117 2.12 -15.47 12.19
N GLU A 118 2.63 -16.70 12.30
CA GLU A 118 3.94 -16.95 12.94
C GLU A 118 5.07 -16.08 12.34
N TRP A 119 5.09 -15.92 11.01
CA TRP A 119 6.09 -15.14 10.31
C TRP A 119 6.04 -13.62 10.60
N PHE A 120 4.99 -13.13 11.26
CA PHE A 120 4.90 -11.76 11.73
C PHE A 120 6.05 -11.39 12.67
N LYS A 121 6.46 -12.34 13.54
CA LYS A 121 7.52 -12.16 14.51
C LYS A 121 8.94 -12.32 13.93
N TRP A 122 9.06 -12.71 12.67
CA TRP A 122 10.36 -12.88 12.01
C TRP A 122 10.94 -11.54 11.58
N SER A 123 12.26 -11.43 11.60
CA SER A 123 12.95 -10.31 10.96
C SER A 123 12.74 -10.37 9.44
N GLN A 124 12.94 -9.25 8.73
CA GLN A 124 12.81 -9.25 7.28
C GLN A 124 13.88 -10.11 6.60
N GLU A 125 15.07 -10.20 7.18
CA GLU A 125 16.14 -11.10 6.71
C GLU A 125 15.67 -12.55 6.74
N LYS A 126 15.10 -13.01 7.85
CA LYS A 126 14.54 -14.37 7.97
C LYS A 126 13.39 -14.60 6.99
N ARG A 127 12.53 -13.62 6.78
CA ARG A 127 11.45 -13.71 5.77
C ARG A 127 12.04 -13.85 4.36
N ASN A 128 13.09 -13.11 4.03
CA ASN A 128 13.77 -13.17 2.74
C ASN A 128 14.46 -14.51 2.51
N GLU A 129 15.11 -15.07 3.53
CA GLU A 129 15.73 -16.40 3.46
C GLU A 129 14.68 -17.49 3.18
N GLU A 130 13.56 -17.47 3.89
CA GLU A 130 12.49 -18.44 3.67
C GLU A 130 11.82 -18.24 2.29
N ALA A 131 11.66 -16.99 1.85
CA ALA A 131 11.14 -16.68 0.51
C ALA A 131 12.03 -17.27 -0.60
N LYS A 132 13.35 -17.09 -0.49
CA LYS A 132 14.32 -17.68 -1.44
C LYS A 132 14.26 -19.21 -1.46
N LYS A 133 14.16 -19.83 -0.30
CA LYS A 133 14.03 -21.28 -0.16
C LYS A 133 12.75 -21.78 -0.86
N LEU A 134 11.60 -21.15 -0.59
CA LEU A 134 10.33 -21.49 -1.21
C LEU A 134 10.34 -21.33 -2.73
N LEU A 135 10.99 -20.29 -3.25
CA LEU A 135 11.15 -20.12 -4.69
C LEU A 135 12.03 -21.21 -5.30
N ALA A 136 13.15 -21.55 -4.65
CA ALA A 136 14.01 -22.63 -5.11
C ALA A 136 13.29 -23.99 -5.14
N GLU A 137 12.51 -24.31 -4.10
CA GLU A 137 11.66 -25.51 -4.04
C GLU A 137 10.57 -25.51 -5.13
N ALA A 138 10.11 -24.33 -5.57
CA ALA A 138 9.17 -24.18 -6.67
C ALA A 138 9.85 -24.17 -8.05
N GLY A 139 11.19 -24.31 -8.11
CA GLY A 139 11.96 -24.39 -9.34
C GLY A 139 12.43 -23.05 -9.92
N TYR A 140 12.43 -21.98 -9.09
CA TYR A 140 12.93 -20.67 -9.46
C TYR A 140 14.24 -20.38 -8.75
N THR A 141 15.30 -20.14 -9.52
CA THR A 141 16.67 -19.88 -9.05
C THR A 141 17.25 -18.65 -9.75
N ALA A 142 18.49 -18.31 -9.45
CA ALA A 142 19.18 -17.22 -10.14
C ALA A 142 19.31 -17.46 -11.66
N GLU A 143 19.48 -18.74 -12.09
CA GLU A 143 19.56 -19.14 -13.49
C GLU A 143 18.18 -19.23 -14.16
N LYS A 144 17.12 -19.40 -13.38
CA LYS A 144 15.75 -19.45 -13.85
C LYS A 144 14.87 -18.57 -12.96
N PRO A 145 14.96 -17.24 -13.07
CA PRO A 145 14.23 -16.33 -12.22
C PRO A 145 12.73 -16.37 -12.46
N LEU A 146 11.97 -16.11 -11.41
CA LEU A 146 10.52 -15.87 -11.50
C LEU A 146 10.29 -14.55 -12.24
N THR A 147 9.48 -14.58 -13.28
CA THR A 147 9.08 -13.37 -14.04
C THR A 147 7.58 -13.29 -14.12
N PHE A 148 7.02 -12.11 -13.85
CA PHE A 148 5.60 -11.82 -13.96
C PHE A 148 5.33 -10.32 -14.13
N ASP A 149 4.15 -9.99 -14.62
CA ASP A 149 3.69 -8.63 -14.75
C ASP A 149 2.89 -8.19 -13.52
N LEU A 150 3.16 -6.99 -13.02
CA LEU A 150 2.40 -6.34 -11.97
C LEU A 150 1.53 -5.23 -12.58
N LEU A 151 0.22 -5.47 -12.65
CA LEU A 151 -0.75 -4.50 -13.17
C LEU A 151 -1.19 -3.54 -12.07
N TYR A 152 -1.25 -2.27 -12.39
CA TYR A 152 -1.83 -1.23 -11.54
C TYR A 152 -2.68 -0.25 -12.36
N ASN A 153 -3.63 0.43 -11.73
CA ASN A 153 -4.48 1.43 -12.38
C ASN A 153 -3.72 2.76 -12.58
N THR A 154 -4.27 3.66 -13.40
CA THR A 154 -3.72 4.99 -13.65
C THR A 154 -3.83 5.85 -12.38
N SER A 155 -2.78 5.80 -11.55
CA SER A 155 -2.63 6.56 -10.31
C SER A 155 -1.13 6.73 -10.03
N ASP A 156 -0.71 7.95 -9.73
CA ASP A 156 0.69 8.24 -9.40
C ASP A 156 1.13 7.51 -8.13
N LEU A 157 0.26 7.42 -7.12
CA LEU A 157 0.51 6.65 -5.90
C LEU A 157 0.69 5.16 -6.21
N HIS A 158 -0.25 4.55 -6.95
CA HIS A 158 -0.18 3.11 -7.23
C HIS A 158 1.01 2.75 -8.11
N LYS A 159 1.40 3.64 -9.04
CA LYS A 159 2.64 3.49 -9.82
C LYS A 159 3.87 3.42 -8.91
N LYS A 160 3.99 4.34 -7.95
CA LYS A 160 5.12 4.36 -7.00
C LYS A 160 5.15 3.12 -6.12
N LEU A 161 4.01 2.68 -5.62
CA LEU A 161 3.90 1.46 -4.83
C LEU A 161 4.29 0.22 -5.65
N ALA A 162 3.85 0.12 -6.90
CA ALA A 162 4.20 -0.98 -7.79
C ALA A 162 5.72 -1.02 -8.11
N ILE A 163 6.33 0.14 -8.37
CA ILE A 163 7.78 0.25 -8.60
C ILE A 163 8.54 -0.17 -7.35
N ALA A 164 8.12 0.29 -6.17
CA ALA A 164 8.75 -0.07 -4.91
C ALA A 164 8.63 -1.58 -4.63
N ALA A 165 7.45 -2.17 -4.80
CA ALA A 165 7.24 -3.61 -4.63
C ALA A 165 8.11 -4.41 -5.61
N ALA A 166 8.16 -4.02 -6.90
CA ALA A 166 9.00 -4.66 -7.89
C ALA A 166 10.50 -4.56 -7.55
N SER A 167 10.94 -3.45 -6.97
CA SER A 167 12.33 -3.29 -6.50
C SER A 167 12.65 -4.16 -5.29
N ILE A 168 11.70 -4.35 -4.37
CA ILE A 168 11.86 -5.20 -3.18
C ILE A 168 11.92 -6.69 -3.58
N TRP A 169 11.19 -7.10 -4.61
CA TRP A 169 11.15 -8.49 -5.07
C TRP A 169 12.34 -8.90 -5.96
N LYS A 170 13.18 -7.97 -6.38
CA LYS A 170 14.42 -8.26 -7.10
C LYS A 170 15.51 -8.81 -6.18
#